data_b41c586ade38f0c8cd1ce5371027397b
#
_entry.id   b41c586ade38f0c8cd1ce5371027397b
#
_cell.length_a   1.000
_cell.length_b   1.000
_cell.length_c   1.000
_cell.angle_alpha   90.00
_cell.angle_beta   90.00
_cell.angle_gamma   90.00
#
_symmetry.space_group_name_H-M   'P 1'
#
loop_
_entity.id
_entity.type
_entity.pdbx_description
1 polymer ?
#
loop_
_entity_poly.entity_id
_entity_poly.type
_entity_poly.pdbx_seq_one_letter_code
_entity_poly.pdbx_strand_id
1 'polypeptide(L)'
;MTLSLAGPLLLVGAGKMGGALLEGWLRQGLDPATVFIQDPALAPEVAGLATWHGIAAGTAPDLPAAPSVILLAVKPDLTQKLLPEVEPMIGERTVVLSIAAGRTLESLSRHLPPGTAIVRAMPNTAASVGRSITVACANQAVTRDQALECTMLLEAVGEVVWIEDEGLLDAVTAVSGSGPAYVFLLAECLAEAGRAAGLAPELARRLARATVEGAGELLHRSDLSPAELREKVTSPKGTTAAALEMLMGKEGLQDLLTRAVAAAAKRSRELSS
;
A
#
# COMPACT_ATOMS: atom_id res chain seq x y z
N MET A 1 -11.43 15.86 10.08
CA MET A 1 -10.32 16.82 10.29
C MET A 1 -9.70 17.09 8.94
N THR A 2 -9.31 18.31 8.63
CA THR A 2 -8.60 18.64 7.39
C THR A 2 -7.15 18.20 7.53
N LEU A 3 -6.60 17.48 6.55
CA LEU A 3 -5.19 17.08 6.52
C LEU A 3 -4.31 18.33 6.42
N SER A 4 -3.37 18.51 7.33
CA SER A 4 -2.45 19.65 7.37
C SER A 4 -1.07 19.19 7.83
N LEU A 5 -0.02 19.70 7.20
CA LEU A 5 1.38 19.41 7.50
C LEU A 5 2.09 20.64 8.04
N ALA A 6 3.21 20.44 8.73
CA ALA A 6 4.03 21.54 9.29
C ALA A 6 4.81 22.33 8.21
N GLY A 7 4.93 21.78 7.01
CA GLY A 7 5.66 22.39 5.89
C GLY A 7 5.31 21.74 4.55
N PRO A 8 6.05 22.07 3.49
CA PRO A 8 5.83 21.48 2.17
C PRO A 8 5.97 19.95 2.18
N LEU A 9 5.20 19.29 1.31
CA LEU A 9 5.30 17.87 0.99
C LEU A 9 5.94 17.70 -0.38
N LEU A 10 7.06 16.99 -0.45
CA LEU A 10 7.66 16.58 -1.72
C LEU A 10 7.29 15.12 -2.01
N LEU A 11 6.53 14.90 -3.06
CA LEU A 11 6.22 13.57 -3.60
C LEU A 11 7.22 13.23 -4.71
N VAL A 12 8.12 12.29 -4.45
CA VAL A 12 9.10 11.78 -5.42
C VAL A 12 8.56 10.53 -6.07
N GLY A 13 8.14 10.66 -7.31
CA GLY A 13 7.44 9.62 -8.07
C GLY A 13 5.93 9.65 -7.86
N ALA A 14 5.21 9.97 -8.91
CA ALA A 14 3.74 10.03 -8.93
C ALA A 14 3.14 8.97 -9.87
N GLY A 15 3.69 7.75 -9.80
CA GLY A 15 3.13 6.57 -10.46
C GLY A 15 1.82 6.12 -9.80
N LYS A 16 1.42 4.86 -10.01
CA LYS A 16 0.13 4.33 -9.49
C LYS A 16 -0.07 4.58 -7.99
N MET A 17 0.95 4.30 -7.17
CA MET A 17 0.82 4.45 -5.71
C MET A 17 0.93 5.91 -5.29
N GLY A 18 1.92 6.66 -5.80
CA GLY A 18 2.06 8.09 -5.52
C GLY A 18 0.84 8.90 -5.97
N GLY A 19 0.27 8.56 -7.14
CA GLY A 19 -0.96 9.17 -7.63
C GLY A 19 -2.18 8.86 -6.75
N ALA A 20 -2.32 7.62 -6.27
CA ALA A 20 -3.41 7.24 -5.35
C ALA A 20 -3.31 7.98 -4.00
N LEU A 21 -2.09 8.14 -3.47
CA LEU A 21 -1.84 8.93 -2.27
C LEU A 21 -2.19 10.40 -2.50
N LEU A 22 -1.72 11.00 -3.59
CA LEU A 22 -2.02 12.38 -3.95
C LEU A 22 -3.53 12.63 -4.02
N GLU A 23 -4.26 11.76 -4.72
CA GLU A 23 -5.72 11.86 -4.79
C GLU A 23 -6.38 11.72 -3.41
N GLY A 24 -5.88 10.81 -2.57
CA GLY A 24 -6.33 10.63 -1.20
C GLY A 24 -6.14 11.90 -0.35
N TRP A 25 -4.96 12.54 -0.43
CA TRP A 25 -4.65 13.77 0.29
C TRP A 25 -5.55 14.93 -0.13
N LEU A 26 -5.74 15.11 -1.43
CA LEU A 26 -6.61 16.18 -1.96
C LEU A 26 -8.07 15.97 -1.54
N ARG A 27 -8.56 14.74 -1.55
CA ARG A 27 -9.90 14.41 -1.03
C ARG A 27 -10.06 14.69 0.46
N GLN A 28 -8.98 14.57 1.24
CA GLN A 28 -8.99 14.90 2.68
C GLN A 28 -8.69 16.38 2.96
N GLY A 29 -8.57 17.20 1.91
CA GLY A 29 -8.45 18.64 2.02
C GLY A 29 -7.04 19.13 2.32
N LEU A 30 -5.99 18.37 2.00
CA LEU A 30 -4.61 18.89 1.99
C LEU A 30 -4.54 20.05 1.01
N ASP A 31 -3.97 21.19 1.46
CA ASP A 31 -3.77 22.35 0.61
C ASP A 31 -2.83 22.01 -0.56
N PRO A 32 -3.32 22.05 -1.82
CA PRO A 32 -2.51 21.74 -2.99
C PRO A 32 -1.25 22.62 -3.13
N ALA A 33 -1.29 23.86 -2.63
CA ALA A 33 -0.16 24.78 -2.66
C ALA A 33 1.03 24.31 -1.81
N THR A 34 0.82 23.36 -0.88
CA THR A 34 1.88 22.77 -0.07
C THR A 34 2.47 21.50 -0.68
N VAL A 35 1.92 21.00 -1.80
CA VAL A 35 2.35 19.76 -2.45
C VAL A 35 3.22 20.06 -3.66
N PHE A 36 4.36 19.38 -3.75
CA PHE A 36 5.30 19.45 -4.86
C PHE A 36 5.58 18.04 -5.38
N ILE A 37 5.62 17.87 -6.70
CA ILE A 37 5.84 16.56 -7.33
C ILE A 37 7.15 16.56 -8.09
N GLN A 38 8.06 15.65 -7.73
CA GLN A 38 9.26 15.35 -8.49
C GLN A 38 9.02 14.06 -9.28
N ASP A 39 8.70 14.21 -10.57
CA ASP A 39 8.52 13.10 -11.51
C ASP A 39 8.81 13.59 -12.94
N PRO A 40 9.70 12.92 -13.69
CA PRO A 40 10.05 13.34 -15.06
C PRO A 40 8.92 13.08 -16.07
N ALA A 41 7.96 12.21 -15.76
CA ALA A 41 6.93 11.79 -16.71
C ALA A 41 5.64 11.36 -15.97
N LEU A 42 4.81 12.33 -15.62
CA LEU A 42 3.52 12.04 -14.97
C LEU A 42 2.59 11.25 -15.91
N ALA A 43 1.90 10.27 -15.32
CA ALA A 43 0.78 9.63 -16.01
C ALA A 43 -0.33 10.68 -16.31
N PRO A 44 -1.09 10.53 -17.41
CA PRO A 44 -2.09 11.55 -17.83
C PRO A 44 -3.09 11.92 -16.74
N GLU A 45 -3.53 10.94 -15.93
CA GLU A 45 -4.48 11.14 -14.84
C GLU A 45 -3.87 12.02 -13.74
N VAL A 46 -2.62 11.76 -13.35
CA VAL A 46 -1.91 12.54 -12.34
C VAL A 46 -1.55 13.92 -12.85
N ALA A 47 -1.14 14.03 -14.11
CA ALA A 47 -0.87 15.32 -14.76
C ALA A 47 -2.13 16.21 -14.79
N GLY A 48 -3.29 15.62 -15.12
CA GLY A 48 -4.58 16.31 -15.08
C GLY A 48 -4.93 16.79 -13.67
N LEU A 49 -4.73 15.94 -12.66
CA LEU A 49 -4.98 16.27 -11.26
C LEU A 49 -4.06 17.41 -10.78
N ALA A 50 -2.75 17.32 -11.07
CA ALA A 50 -1.77 18.35 -10.72
C ALA A 50 -2.12 19.70 -11.37
N THR A 51 -2.48 19.69 -12.66
CA THR A 51 -2.88 20.90 -13.39
C THR A 51 -4.16 21.51 -12.81
N TRP A 52 -5.17 20.68 -12.53
CA TRP A 52 -6.45 21.15 -11.97
C TRP A 52 -6.28 21.84 -10.62
N HIS A 53 -5.38 21.34 -9.78
CA HIS A 53 -5.12 21.87 -8.46
C HIS A 53 -3.96 22.88 -8.38
N GLY A 54 -3.29 23.17 -9.50
CA GLY A 54 -2.14 24.09 -9.55
C GLY A 54 -0.91 23.56 -8.80
N ILE A 55 -0.75 22.24 -8.71
CA ILE A 55 0.38 21.61 -8.04
C ILE A 55 1.63 21.70 -8.90
N ALA A 56 2.74 22.21 -8.34
CA ALA A 56 4.02 22.26 -9.04
C ALA A 56 4.59 20.86 -9.25
N ALA A 57 4.89 20.52 -10.50
CA ALA A 57 5.43 19.23 -10.89
C ALA A 57 6.55 19.37 -11.92
N GLY A 58 7.56 18.52 -11.81
CA GLY A 58 8.70 18.51 -12.72
C GLY A 58 9.84 17.63 -12.22
N THR A 59 11.01 17.73 -12.88
CA THR A 59 12.21 16.98 -12.48
C THR A 59 12.89 17.53 -11.22
N ALA A 60 12.73 18.82 -10.95
CA ALA A 60 13.27 19.51 -9.78
C ALA A 60 12.34 20.69 -9.44
N PRO A 61 11.26 20.45 -8.68
CA PRO A 61 10.34 21.52 -8.31
C PRO A 61 11.03 22.52 -7.38
N ASP A 62 10.74 23.81 -7.56
CA ASP A 62 11.22 24.87 -6.71
C ASP A 62 10.41 24.90 -5.40
N LEU A 63 11.07 24.57 -4.30
CA LEU A 63 10.44 24.48 -2.97
C LEU A 63 10.64 25.81 -2.22
N PRO A 64 9.58 26.38 -1.62
CA PRO A 64 9.69 27.64 -0.87
C PRO A 64 10.48 27.49 0.43
N ALA A 65 10.61 26.26 0.95
CA ALA A 65 11.35 25.91 2.15
C ALA A 65 11.68 24.42 2.13
N ALA A 66 12.52 23.97 3.07
CA ALA A 66 12.75 22.54 3.28
C ALA A 66 11.42 21.81 3.58
N PRO A 67 11.10 20.70 2.90
CA PRO A 67 9.85 19.99 3.11
C PRO A 67 9.78 19.36 4.49
N SER A 68 8.58 19.33 5.10
CA SER A 68 8.36 18.56 6.32
C SER A 68 8.39 17.08 6.05
N VAL A 69 7.89 16.65 4.88
CA VAL A 69 7.90 15.26 4.44
C VAL A 69 8.42 15.15 3.01
N ILE A 70 9.38 14.25 2.80
CA ILE A 70 9.77 13.75 1.46
C ILE A 70 9.25 12.33 1.32
N LEU A 71 8.25 12.13 0.46
CA LEU A 71 7.69 10.80 0.23
C LEU A 71 8.30 10.18 -1.03
N LEU A 72 9.01 9.06 -0.86
CA LEU A 72 9.62 8.29 -1.94
C LEU A 72 8.65 7.21 -2.43
N ALA A 73 7.99 7.46 -3.56
CA ALA A 73 7.01 6.58 -4.20
C ALA A 73 7.49 6.02 -5.55
N VAL A 74 8.79 5.85 -5.70
CA VAL A 74 9.43 5.33 -6.91
C VAL A 74 9.72 3.84 -6.79
N LYS A 75 10.02 3.19 -7.93
CA LYS A 75 10.48 1.80 -7.93
C LYS A 75 11.77 1.66 -7.13
N PRO A 76 12.00 0.50 -6.48
CA PRO A 76 13.18 0.28 -5.63
C PRO A 76 14.52 0.58 -6.32
N ASP A 77 14.66 0.24 -7.59
CA ASP A 77 15.89 0.47 -8.36
C ASP A 77 16.20 1.96 -8.61
N LEU A 78 15.18 2.82 -8.57
CA LEU A 78 15.32 4.25 -8.73
C LEU A 78 15.57 4.96 -7.39
N THR A 79 15.14 4.38 -6.27
CA THR A 79 15.27 5.01 -4.95
C THR A 79 16.71 5.42 -4.66
N GLN A 80 17.68 4.51 -4.81
CA GLN A 80 19.09 4.81 -4.54
C GLN A 80 19.68 5.89 -5.46
N LYS A 81 19.17 6.00 -6.69
CA LYS A 81 19.63 7.02 -7.66
C LYS A 81 19.08 8.40 -7.32
N LEU A 82 17.88 8.47 -6.75
CA LEU A 82 17.21 9.73 -6.42
C LEU A 82 17.56 10.25 -5.03
N LEU A 83 18.01 9.42 -4.11
CA LEU A 83 18.40 9.86 -2.76
C LEU A 83 19.44 11.01 -2.78
N PRO A 84 20.50 10.99 -3.61
CA PRO A 84 21.43 12.13 -3.71
C PRO A 84 20.79 13.41 -4.28
N GLU A 85 19.71 13.31 -5.04
CA GLU A 85 18.99 14.47 -5.57
C GLU A 85 18.09 15.12 -4.52
N VAL A 86 17.55 14.33 -3.58
CA VAL A 86 16.69 14.82 -2.52
C VAL A 86 17.47 15.21 -1.25
N GLU A 87 18.69 14.70 -1.08
CA GLU A 87 19.55 15.00 0.07
C GLU A 87 19.68 16.52 0.34
N PRO A 88 19.95 17.40 -0.65
CA PRO A 88 20.08 18.84 -0.42
C PRO A 88 18.80 19.53 0.05
N MET A 89 17.64 18.87 -0.08
CA MET A 89 16.32 19.40 0.33
C MET A 89 15.99 19.04 1.77
N ILE A 90 16.79 18.17 2.42
CA ILE A 90 16.56 17.71 3.79
C ILE A 90 16.93 18.80 4.77
N GLY A 91 15.95 19.31 5.50
CA GLY A 91 16.13 20.21 6.64
C GLY A 91 16.04 19.49 7.99
N GLU A 92 16.26 20.22 9.07
CA GLU A 92 16.24 19.69 10.46
C GLU A 92 14.91 18.99 10.83
N ARG A 93 13.81 19.41 10.23
CA ARG A 93 12.47 18.89 10.51
C ARG A 93 11.95 17.92 9.45
N THR A 94 12.72 17.66 8.42
CA THR A 94 12.32 16.77 7.33
C THR A 94 12.30 15.33 7.79
N VAL A 95 11.21 14.60 7.49
CA VAL A 95 11.17 13.16 7.55
C VAL A 95 11.11 12.57 6.13
N VAL A 96 11.91 11.55 5.87
CA VAL A 96 11.89 10.79 4.61
C VAL A 96 10.96 9.59 4.81
N LEU A 97 9.82 9.59 4.14
CA LEU A 97 8.85 8.51 4.13
C LEU A 97 9.02 7.68 2.86
N SER A 98 9.49 6.45 2.96
CA SER A 98 9.68 5.55 1.82
C SER A 98 8.58 4.49 1.78
N ILE A 99 7.92 4.35 0.63
CA ILE A 99 7.00 3.24 0.32
C ILE A 99 7.61 2.26 -0.70
N ALA A 100 8.91 2.35 -0.95
CA ALA A 100 9.62 1.47 -1.88
C ALA A 100 9.81 0.08 -1.26
N ALA A 101 9.25 -0.95 -1.91
CA ALA A 101 9.42 -2.34 -1.47
C ALA A 101 10.91 -2.73 -1.50
N GLY A 102 11.36 -3.56 -0.54
CA GLY A 102 12.72 -4.07 -0.52
C GLY A 102 13.81 -3.05 -0.17
N ARG A 103 13.49 -1.85 0.34
CA ARG A 103 14.47 -0.87 0.81
C ARG A 103 14.39 -0.73 2.32
N THR A 104 15.46 -1.17 3.01
CA THR A 104 15.52 -1.13 4.47
C THR A 104 15.86 0.28 4.99
N LEU A 105 15.52 0.57 6.24
CA LEU A 105 15.91 1.80 6.93
C LEU A 105 17.43 2.02 6.84
N GLU A 106 18.20 0.96 7.02
CA GLU A 106 19.65 1.01 6.88
C GLU A 106 20.09 1.36 5.45
N SER A 107 19.49 0.71 4.42
CA SER A 107 19.84 0.98 3.03
C SER A 107 19.51 2.43 2.60
N LEU A 108 18.45 3.01 3.15
CA LEU A 108 18.08 4.40 2.93
C LEU A 108 19.04 5.36 3.65
N SER A 109 19.38 5.07 4.91
CA SER A 109 20.24 5.93 5.73
C SER A 109 21.66 6.09 5.19
N ARG A 110 22.17 5.11 4.42
CA ARG A 110 23.51 5.17 3.82
C ARG A 110 23.67 6.31 2.80
N HIS A 111 22.60 6.82 2.26
CA HIS A 111 22.56 7.85 1.21
C HIS A 111 21.95 9.16 1.69
N LEU A 112 21.74 9.31 2.99
CA LEU A 112 21.13 10.47 3.61
C LEU A 112 22.04 11.02 4.72
N PRO A 113 21.95 12.30 5.08
CA PRO A 113 22.71 12.87 6.16
C PRO A 113 22.54 12.09 7.47
N PRO A 114 23.61 11.95 8.27
CA PRO A 114 23.52 11.31 9.58
C PRO A 114 22.42 11.92 10.44
N GLY A 115 21.59 11.07 11.06
CA GLY A 115 20.49 11.54 11.91
C GLY A 115 19.20 11.90 11.17
N THR A 116 19.14 11.71 9.86
CA THR A 116 17.89 11.91 9.11
C THR A 116 16.78 11.00 9.67
N ALA A 117 15.61 11.59 9.93
CA ALA A 117 14.41 10.86 10.31
C ALA A 117 13.86 10.08 9.09
N ILE A 118 13.72 8.76 9.23
CA ILE A 118 13.31 7.86 8.14
C ILE A 118 12.16 6.97 8.62
N VAL A 119 11.08 6.97 7.85
CA VAL A 119 9.95 6.04 7.97
C VAL A 119 9.93 5.15 6.74
N ARG A 120 9.84 3.84 6.95
CA ARG A 120 9.58 2.86 5.92
C ARG A 120 8.15 2.38 6.05
N ALA A 121 7.38 2.41 4.99
CA ALA A 121 6.00 1.99 4.97
C ALA A 121 5.72 1.03 3.79
N MET A 122 4.79 0.12 4.01
CA MET A 122 4.38 -0.85 3.00
C MET A 122 2.86 -0.80 2.80
N PRO A 123 2.36 0.08 1.91
CA PRO A 123 0.96 0.09 1.47
C PRO A 123 0.67 -1.07 0.51
N ASN A 124 -0.58 -1.17 0.06
CA ASN A 124 -0.96 -2.06 -1.03
C ASN A 124 -1.84 -1.35 -2.08
N THR A 125 -2.13 -2.05 -3.18
CA THR A 125 -2.85 -1.49 -4.33
C THR A 125 -4.28 -1.07 -4.04
N ALA A 126 -4.89 -1.50 -2.92
CA ALA A 126 -6.21 -1.05 -2.48
C ALA A 126 -6.23 0.44 -2.06
N ALA A 127 -5.06 1.10 -2.00
CA ALA A 127 -4.94 2.55 -1.84
C ALA A 127 -5.76 3.32 -2.88
N SER A 128 -5.83 2.84 -4.12
CA SER A 128 -6.61 3.46 -5.19
C SER A 128 -8.12 3.55 -4.92
N VAL A 129 -8.61 2.75 -3.99
CA VAL A 129 -10.02 2.74 -3.56
C VAL A 129 -10.19 3.13 -2.08
N GLY A 130 -9.14 3.65 -1.44
CA GLY A 130 -9.17 4.08 -0.03
C GLY A 130 -9.32 2.91 0.96
N ARG A 131 -8.84 1.72 0.62
CA ARG A 131 -8.94 0.48 1.41
C ARG A 131 -7.57 -0.18 1.62
N SER A 132 -6.48 0.59 1.54
CA SER A 132 -5.15 0.08 1.85
C SER A 132 -5.05 -0.29 3.32
N ILE A 133 -4.24 -1.30 3.62
CA ILE A 133 -3.58 -1.39 4.92
C ILE A 133 -2.10 -1.09 4.70
N THR A 134 -1.57 -0.14 5.44
CA THR A 134 -0.17 0.27 5.39
C THR A 134 0.50 -0.08 6.70
N VAL A 135 1.58 -0.84 6.66
CA VAL A 135 2.41 -1.08 7.84
C VAL A 135 3.66 -0.22 7.76
N ALA A 136 3.96 0.51 8.83
CA ALA A 136 5.07 1.45 8.92
C ALA A 136 6.02 1.10 10.07
N CYS A 137 7.30 1.36 9.89
CA CYS A 137 8.32 1.37 10.93
C CYS A 137 9.24 2.58 10.76
N ALA A 138 9.91 2.98 11.84
CA ALA A 138 10.72 4.18 11.88
C ALA A 138 12.12 3.90 12.44
N ASN A 139 13.10 4.73 12.03
CA ASN A 139 14.37 4.77 12.74
C ASN A 139 14.25 5.61 14.03
N GLN A 140 15.27 5.59 14.88
CA GLN A 140 15.28 6.27 16.17
C GLN A 140 15.27 7.81 16.09
N ALA A 141 15.54 8.38 14.90
CA ALA A 141 15.56 9.82 14.70
C ALA A 141 14.15 10.41 14.48
N VAL A 142 13.16 9.57 14.19
CA VAL A 142 11.78 10.03 13.93
C VAL A 142 11.13 10.50 15.23
N THR A 143 10.71 11.76 15.25
CA THR A 143 9.95 12.32 16.36
C THR A 143 8.49 11.90 16.32
N ARG A 144 7.76 12.09 17.43
CA ARG A 144 6.34 11.81 17.52
C ARG A 144 5.52 12.62 16.51
N ASP A 145 5.86 13.88 16.29
CA ASP A 145 5.15 14.76 15.36
C ASP A 145 5.36 14.31 13.92
N GLN A 146 6.60 13.94 13.55
CA GLN A 146 6.89 13.37 12.23
C GLN A 146 6.18 12.03 11.98
N ALA A 147 6.11 11.16 12.99
CA ALA A 147 5.34 9.92 12.90
C ALA A 147 3.84 10.20 12.68
N LEU A 148 3.29 11.23 13.35
CA LEU A 148 1.90 11.65 13.17
C LEU A 148 1.65 12.20 11.76
N GLU A 149 2.53 13.03 11.21
CA GLU A 149 2.43 13.54 9.83
C GLU A 149 2.45 12.38 8.81
N CYS A 150 3.37 11.41 8.98
CA CYS A 150 3.40 10.21 8.15
C CYS A 150 2.10 9.39 8.27
N THR A 151 1.58 9.23 9.49
CA THR A 151 0.30 8.52 9.73
C THR A 151 -0.83 9.20 8.97
N MET A 152 -1.01 10.51 9.13
CA MET A 152 -2.07 11.26 8.43
C MET A 152 -1.98 11.13 6.91
N LEU A 153 -0.76 11.19 6.35
CA LEU A 153 -0.56 11.02 4.91
C LEU A 153 -0.93 9.60 4.43
N LEU A 154 -0.61 8.58 5.20
CA LEU A 154 -0.89 7.19 4.85
C LEU A 154 -2.36 6.81 5.10
N GLU A 155 -2.99 7.35 6.15
CA GLU A 155 -4.43 7.15 6.45
C GLU A 155 -5.36 7.75 5.39
N ALA A 156 -4.86 8.66 4.55
CA ALA A 156 -5.63 9.19 3.43
C ALA A 156 -6.09 8.10 2.43
N VAL A 157 -5.45 6.94 2.44
CA VAL A 157 -5.76 5.84 1.52
C VAL A 157 -6.12 4.52 2.23
N GLY A 158 -6.27 4.52 3.56
CA GLY A 158 -6.67 3.34 4.32
C GLY A 158 -6.15 3.31 5.75
N GLU A 159 -6.04 2.13 6.32
CA GLU A 159 -5.59 1.88 7.68
C GLU A 159 -4.05 1.93 7.80
N VAL A 160 -3.53 2.39 8.94
CA VAL A 160 -2.09 2.43 9.23
C VAL A 160 -1.79 1.68 10.53
N VAL A 161 -0.80 0.81 10.49
CA VAL A 161 -0.30 0.06 11.64
C VAL A 161 1.19 0.32 11.78
N TRP A 162 1.64 0.68 12.98
CA TRP A 162 3.06 0.85 13.29
C TRP A 162 3.62 -0.41 13.94
N ILE A 163 4.84 -0.77 13.54
CA ILE A 163 5.61 -1.87 14.12
C ILE A 163 7.00 -1.38 14.52
N GLU A 164 7.60 -2.01 15.52
CA GLU A 164 8.96 -1.72 15.99
C GLU A 164 10.02 -2.52 15.22
N ASP A 165 9.71 -3.78 14.91
CA ASP A 165 10.62 -4.69 14.21
C ASP A 165 10.47 -4.56 12.68
N GLU A 166 11.43 -3.89 12.03
CA GLU A 166 11.48 -3.78 10.57
C GLU A 166 11.50 -5.14 9.86
N GLY A 167 12.07 -6.18 10.49
CA GLY A 167 12.16 -7.52 9.92
C GLY A 167 10.80 -8.16 9.60
N LEU A 168 9.72 -7.68 10.23
CA LEU A 168 8.36 -8.13 9.93
C LEU A 168 7.82 -7.61 8.59
N LEU A 169 8.40 -6.56 8.00
CA LEU A 169 7.91 -5.97 6.75
C LEU A 169 8.00 -6.91 5.55
N ASP A 170 8.87 -7.93 5.57
CA ASP A 170 8.87 -8.95 4.53
C ASP A 170 7.63 -9.85 4.59
N ALA A 171 7.21 -10.22 5.80
CA ALA A 171 5.96 -10.94 6.00
C ALA A 171 4.73 -10.07 5.68
N VAL A 172 4.77 -8.79 6.05
CA VAL A 172 3.75 -7.80 5.67
C VAL A 172 3.64 -7.71 4.15
N THR A 173 4.76 -7.58 3.44
CA THR A 173 4.80 -7.54 1.98
C THR A 173 4.15 -8.79 1.38
N ALA A 174 4.45 -9.97 1.94
CA ALA A 174 3.88 -11.23 1.47
C ALA A 174 2.37 -11.35 1.74
N VAL A 175 1.87 -10.83 2.86
CA VAL A 175 0.46 -10.95 3.25
C VAL A 175 -0.38 -9.83 2.63
N SER A 176 0.00 -8.56 2.82
CA SER A 176 -0.82 -7.41 2.41
C SER A 176 -0.36 -6.78 1.08
N GLY A 177 0.94 -6.67 0.85
CA GLY A 177 1.47 -6.12 -0.40
C GLY A 177 1.12 -6.99 -1.61
N SER A 178 1.35 -8.30 -1.50
CA SER A 178 1.05 -9.30 -2.53
C SER A 178 -0.41 -9.81 -2.45
N GLY A 179 -1.05 -9.69 -1.30
CA GLY A 179 -2.38 -10.23 -1.01
C GLY A 179 -3.47 -9.91 -2.03
N PRO A 180 -3.57 -8.68 -2.55
CA PRO A 180 -4.55 -8.36 -3.60
C PRO A 180 -4.46 -9.29 -4.81
N ALA A 181 -3.24 -9.69 -5.23
CA ALA A 181 -3.07 -10.64 -6.35
C ALA A 181 -3.63 -12.02 -6.01
N TYR A 182 -3.56 -12.47 -4.76
CA TYR A 182 -4.14 -13.75 -4.34
C TYR A 182 -5.66 -13.74 -4.41
N VAL A 183 -6.27 -12.60 -4.03
CA VAL A 183 -7.72 -12.40 -4.10
C VAL A 183 -8.19 -12.33 -5.56
N PHE A 184 -7.42 -11.68 -6.44
CA PHE A 184 -7.73 -11.65 -7.88
C PHE A 184 -7.63 -13.06 -8.49
N LEU A 185 -6.60 -13.82 -8.14
CA LEU A 185 -6.47 -15.22 -8.56
C LEU A 185 -7.62 -16.09 -8.03
N LEU A 186 -8.06 -15.87 -6.79
CA LEU A 186 -9.24 -16.56 -6.25
C LEU A 186 -10.48 -16.28 -7.10
N ALA A 187 -10.71 -15.06 -7.53
CA ALA A 187 -11.82 -14.69 -8.41
C ALA A 187 -11.71 -15.39 -9.78
N GLU A 188 -10.50 -15.48 -10.34
CA GLU A 188 -10.24 -16.20 -11.60
C GLU A 188 -10.53 -17.70 -11.45
N CYS A 189 -10.01 -18.33 -10.40
CA CYS A 189 -10.24 -19.76 -10.12
C CYS A 189 -11.71 -20.06 -9.87
N LEU A 190 -12.43 -19.19 -9.16
CA LEU A 190 -13.86 -19.36 -8.90
C LEU A 190 -14.68 -19.26 -10.20
N ALA A 191 -14.33 -18.36 -11.11
CA ALA A 191 -14.97 -18.24 -12.41
C ALA A 191 -14.73 -19.50 -13.25
N GLU A 192 -13.52 -20.03 -13.27
CA GLU A 192 -13.17 -21.25 -14.00
C GLU A 192 -13.88 -22.49 -13.42
N ALA A 193 -13.95 -22.61 -12.10
CA ALA A 193 -14.71 -23.65 -11.43
C ALA A 193 -16.22 -23.59 -11.76
N GLY A 194 -16.78 -22.36 -11.83
CA GLY A 194 -18.15 -22.14 -12.25
C GLY A 194 -18.40 -22.61 -13.70
N ARG A 195 -17.45 -22.32 -14.59
CA ARG A 195 -17.48 -22.80 -15.98
C ARG A 195 -17.42 -24.33 -16.05
N ALA A 196 -16.56 -24.95 -15.28
CA ALA A 196 -16.45 -26.40 -15.19
C ALA A 196 -17.74 -27.06 -14.64
N ALA A 197 -18.48 -26.33 -13.79
CA ALA A 197 -19.79 -26.75 -13.27
C ALA A 197 -20.96 -26.51 -14.26
N GLY A 198 -20.68 -26.02 -15.48
CA GLY A 198 -21.69 -25.87 -16.55
C GLY A 198 -22.24 -24.45 -16.72
N LEU A 199 -21.73 -23.45 -16.03
CA LEU A 199 -22.12 -22.04 -16.23
C LEU A 199 -21.56 -21.50 -17.56
N ALA A 200 -22.35 -20.65 -18.22
CA ALA A 200 -21.82 -19.86 -19.34
C ALA A 200 -20.64 -19.00 -18.88
N PRO A 201 -19.55 -18.84 -19.68
CA PRO A 201 -18.34 -18.16 -19.29
C PRO A 201 -18.57 -16.75 -18.73
N GLU A 202 -19.45 -15.96 -19.34
CA GLU A 202 -19.75 -14.61 -18.91
C GLU A 202 -20.47 -14.57 -17.55
N LEU A 203 -21.41 -15.47 -17.34
CA LEU A 203 -22.12 -15.62 -16.08
C LEU A 203 -21.16 -16.06 -14.96
N ALA A 204 -20.28 -17.04 -15.23
CA ALA A 204 -19.29 -17.51 -14.26
C ALA A 204 -18.34 -16.38 -13.80
N ARG A 205 -17.81 -15.58 -14.74
CA ARG A 205 -16.98 -14.41 -14.43
C ARG A 205 -17.72 -13.37 -13.56
N ARG A 206 -18.95 -13.05 -13.95
CA ARG A 206 -19.78 -12.07 -13.22
C ARG A 206 -20.10 -12.54 -11.80
N LEU A 207 -20.47 -13.79 -11.62
CA LEU A 207 -20.75 -14.37 -10.30
C LEU A 207 -19.50 -14.38 -9.41
N ALA A 208 -18.37 -14.86 -9.91
CA ALA A 208 -17.12 -14.91 -9.17
C ALA A 208 -16.69 -13.52 -8.69
N ARG A 209 -16.70 -12.54 -9.57
CA ARG A 209 -16.34 -11.14 -9.24
C ARG A 209 -17.28 -10.57 -8.19
N ALA A 210 -18.59 -10.61 -8.40
CA ALA A 210 -19.58 -10.08 -7.46
C ALA A 210 -19.53 -10.77 -6.10
N THR A 211 -19.21 -12.07 -6.06
CA THR A 211 -19.06 -12.83 -4.82
C THR A 211 -17.86 -12.32 -4.01
N VAL A 212 -16.69 -12.14 -4.65
CA VAL A 212 -15.48 -11.64 -3.97
C VAL A 212 -15.67 -10.19 -3.50
N GLU A 213 -16.25 -9.33 -4.35
CA GLU A 213 -16.56 -7.93 -3.99
C GLU A 213 -17.52 -7.87 -2.78
N GLY A 214 -18.61 -8.63 -2.81
CA GLY A 214 -19.59 -8.67 -1.74
C GLY A 214 -19.04 -9.24 -0.44
N ALA A 215 -18.23 -10.29 -0.50
CA ALA A 215 -17.57 -10.86 0.69
C ALA A 215 -16.56 -9.89 1.30
N GLY A 216 -15.79 -9.18 0.48
CA GLY A 216 -14.87 -8.14 0.94
C GLY A 216 -15.60 -6.97 1.63
N GLU A 217 -16.73 -6.53 1.09
CA GLU A 217 -17.55 -5.48 1.71
C GLU A 217 -18.19 -5.94 3.02
N LEU A 218 -18.61 -7.20 3.12
CA LEU A 218 -19.09 -7.78 4.38
C LEU A 218 -17.99 -7.84 5.44
N LEU A 219 -16.78 -8.24 5.08
CA LEU A 219 -15.61 -8.18 5.97
C LEU A 219 -15.34 -6.75 6.47
N HIS A 220 -15.41 -5.77 5.57
CA HIS A 220 -15.15 -4.38 5.91
C HIS A 220 -16.18 -3.78 6.88
N ARG A 221 -17.47 -4.13 6.71
CA ARG A 221 -18.57 -3.54 7.50
C ARG A 221 -18.89 -4.31 8.78
N SER A 222 -18.31 -5.48 8.97
CA SER A 222 -18.63 -6.36 10.10
C SER A 222 -17.53 -6.34 11.14
N ASP A 223 -17.92 -6.29 12.41
CA ASP A 223 -17.03 -6.50 13.56
C ASP A 223 -16.73 -7.98 13.81
N LEU A 224 -17.39 -8.89 13.10
CA LEU A 224 -17.18 -10.32 13.22
C LEU A 224 -15.88 -10.77 12.58
N SER A 225 -15.24 -11.74 13.17
CA SER A 225 -14.08 -12.39 12.57
C SER A 225 -14.43 -13.08 11.23
N PRO A 226 -13.45 -13.27 10.33
CA PRO A 226 -13.65 -14.04 9.10
C PRO A 226 -14.21 -15.46 9.35
N ALA A 227 -13.82 -16.09 10.45
CA ALA A 227 -14.33 -17.41 10.84
C ALA A 227 -15.83 -17.38 11.17
N GLU A 228 -16.26 -16.40 11.96
CA GLU A 228 -17.69 -16.23 12.30
C GLU A 228 -18.53 -15.89 11.06
N LEU A 229 -18.03 -15.05 10.16
CA LEU A 229 -18.71 -14.75 8.90
C LEU A 229 -18.85 -16.01 8.04
N ARG A 230 -17.79 -16.83 7.92
CA ARG A 230 -17.83 -18.11 7.23
C ARG A 230 -18.87 -19.05 7.82
N GLU A 231 -18.92 -19.18 9.14
CA GLU A 231 -19.88 -20.04 9.85
C GLU A 231 -21.32 -19.60 9.60
N LYS A 232 -21.60 -18.30 9.62
CA LYS A 232 -22.95 -17.75 9.35
C LYS A 232 -23.51 -18.09 7.96
N VAL A 233 -22.66 -18.33 6.98
CA VAL A 233 -23.08 -18.73 5.61
C VAL A 233 -22.97 -20.23 5.38
N THR A 234 -22.70 -21.02 6.44
CA THR A 234 -22.48 -22.48 6.35
C THR A 234 -23.58 -23.23 7.11
N SER A 235 -24.63 -23.62 6.40
CA SER A 235 -25.66 -24.50 6.99
C SER A 235 -25.17 -25.93 7.11
N PRO A 236 -25.53 -26.65 8.19
CA PRO A 236 -25.17 -28.06 8.36
C PRO A 236 -25.65 -28.92 7.15
N LYS A 237 -24.74 -29.73 6.63
CA LYS A 237 -25.01 -30.60 5.44
C LYS A 237 -25.39 -29.83 4.17
N GLY A 238 -25.18 -28.51 4.14
CA GLY A 238 -25.43 -27.67 2.96
C GLY A 238 -24.30 -27.73 1.93
N THR A 239 -24.51 -27.07 0.80
CA THR A 239 -23.52 -26.98 -0.31
C THR A 239 -22.23 -26.30 0.13
N THR A 240 -22.35 -25.27 0.97
CA THR A 240 -21.18 -24.55 1.53
C THR A 240 -20.36 -25.48 2.42
N ALA A 241 -21.00 -26.30 3.28
CA ALA A 241 -20.29 -27.24 4.13
C ALA A 241 -19.49 -28.26 3.33
N ALA A 242 -20.08 -28.82 2.29
CA ALA A 242 -19.40 -29.78 1.38
C ALA A 242 -18.19 -29.15 0.67
N ALA A 243 -18.31 -27.89 0.19
CA ALA A 243 -17.20 -27.17 -0.42
C ALA A 243 -16.08 -26.87 0.57
N LEU A 244 -16.43 -26.44 1.80
CA LEU A 244 -15.46 -26.14 2.85
C LEU A 244 -14.72 -27.39 3.35
N GLU A 245 -15.32 -28.57 3.32
CA GLU A 245 -14.64 -29.82 3.63
C GLU A 245 -13.42 -30.05 2.71
N MET A 246 -13.54 -29.72 1.43
CA MET A 246 -12.43 -29.77 0.47
C MET A 246 -11.42 -28.65 0.71
N LEU A 247 -11.87 -27.40 0.85
CA LEU A 247 -11.01 -26.23 0.99
C LEU A 247 -10.24 -26.18 2.31
N MET A 248 -10.79 -26.77 3.36
CA MET A 248 -10.18 -26.85 4.71
C MET A 248 -9.50 -28.20 4.98
N GLY A 249 -9.55 -29.13 4.01
CA GLY A 249 -8.92 -30.44 4.13
C GLY A 249 -7.40 -30.39 4.09
N LYS A 250 -6.77 -31.56 4.20
CA LYS A 250 -5.33 -31.70 4.03
C LYS A 250 -4.93 -31.22 2.63
N GLU A 251 -3.85 -30.42 2.55
CA GLU A 251 -3.41 -29.72 1.33
C GLU A 251 -4.44 -28.70 0.78
N GLY A 252 -5.38 -28.29 1.61
CA GLY A 252 -6.37 -27.28 1.27
C GLY A 252 -5.81 -25.86 1.21
N LEU A 253 -6.70 -24.87 1.21
CA LEU A 253 -6.36 -23.47 1.02
C LEU A 253 -5.37 -22.94 2.05
N GLN A 254 -5.48 -23.35 3.33
CA GLN A 254 -4.58 -22.93 4.41
C GLN A 254 -3.13 -23.34 4.11
N ASP A 255 -2.90 -24.58 3.73
CA ASP A 255 -1.57 -25.11 3.46
C ASP A 255 -0.95 -24.45 2.21
N LEU A 256 -1.78 -24.27 1.18
CA LEU A 256 -1.37 -23.59 -0.06
C LEU A 256 -0.97 -22.13 0.21
N LEU A 257 -1.79 -21.38 0.95
CA LEU A 257 -1.48 -19.98 1.31
C LEU A 257 -0.25 -19.88 2.21
N THR A 258 -0.06 -20.79 3.17
CA THR A 258 1.13 -20.81 4.01
C THR A 258 2.41 -20.93 3.16
N ARG A 259 2.43 -21.83 2.18
CA ARG A 259 3.56 -21.99 1.25
C ARG A 259 3.74 -20.79 0.32
N ALA A 260 2.65 -20.23 -0.17
CA ALA A 260 2.70 -19.05 -1.04
C ALA A 260 3.26 -17.82 -0.32
N VAL A 261 2.77 -17.53 0.89
CA VAL A 261 3.25 -16.43 1.74
C VAL A 261 4.72 -16.64 2.11
N ALA A 262 5.13 -17.86 2.47
CA ALA A 262 6.53 -18.15 2.76
C ALA A 262 7.45 -17.90 1.55
N ALA A 263 7.02 -18.27 0.35
CA ALA A 263 7.76 -18.01 -0.88
C ALA A 263 7.87 -16.52 -1.19
N ALA A 264 6.76 -15.76 -1.02
CA ALA A 264 6.74 -14.32 -1.22
C ALA A 264 7.63 -13.58 -0.19
N ALA A 265 7.57 -13.95 1.09
CA ALA A 265 8.42 -13.37 2.13
C ALA A 265 9.91 -13.67 1.89
N LYS A 266 10.25 -14.88 1.43
CA LYS A 266 11.61 -15.21 1.01
C LYS A 266 12.08 -14.29 -0.13
N ARG A 267 11.24 -14.11 -1.15
CA ARG A 267 11.58 -13.25 -2.28
C ARG A 267 11.72 -11.78 -1.88
N SER A 268 10.91 -11.30 -0.94
CA SER A 268 11.04 -9.96 -0.39
C SER A 268 12.41 -9.72 0.26
N ARG A 269 12.88 -10.67 1.08
CA ARG A 269 14.22 -10.61 1.68
C ARG A 269 15.34 -10.57 0.64
N GLU A 270 15.24 -11.38 -0.42
CA GLU A 270 16.22 -11.40 -1.52
C GLU A 270 16.30 -10.08 -2.29
N LEU A 271 15.20 -9.32 -2.34
CA LEU A 271 15.15 -7.99 -2.97
C LEU A 271 15.66 -6.88 -2.05
N SER A 272 15.74 -7.13 -0.76
CA SER A 272 16.20 -6.17 0.26
C SER A 272 17.71 -6.26 0.52
N SER A 273 18.35 -7.33 0.06
CA SER A 273 19.81 -7.56 0.10
C SER A 273 20.51 -6.97 -1.19
#